data_c8ded0854d9e42c77fad582a2015d4ef
#
_entry.id   c8ded0854d9e42c77fad582a2015d4ef
#
_cell.length_a   1.000
_cell.length_b   1.000
_cell.length_c   1.000
_cell.angle_alpha   90.00
_cell.angle_beta   90.00
_cell.angle_gamma   90.00
#
_symmetry.space_group_name_H-M   'P 1'
#
loop_
_entity.id
_entity.type
_entity.pdbx_description
1 polymer ?
#
loop_
_entity_poly.entity_id
_entity_poly.type
_entity_poly.pdbx_seq_one_letter_code
_entity_poly.pdbx_strand_id
1 'polypeptide(L)'
;MKFLKIAFGTVAALITIAVGISYSWTFTPLGRLEYPAAIVAKLSEWDRAPVELTPESRAVANARVRRFMPKGIDLARIEDREIVANGVHIPIRIYWPNTEDDGPLPIYLDIHGGGWWMGNGFAIEAPTTHLAQNASVIIVSVDYRLSPEHPYPAALDDCYAALEWIHANAEELGADPERIGIGGGSAGGNLAAALALRARDQGGPKIRFQFLLIPATDLVNSDWPSYREAGDRYMLKVSSLSTMFESYVPDPEDRHSPYVSPLLAKDLSGLPPALVITAHFDPLRDQGIAYANRLMAAGVPTQLHSEPGGLHGFLGSNKRRARVQKIAAEAVRQALHD
;
A
#
# COMPACT_ATOMS: atom_id res chain seq x y z
N MET A 1 -18.02 -10.71 -52.59
CA MET A 1 -18.57 -9.57 -51.83
C MET A 1 -19.65 -9.96 -50.82
N LYS A 2 -20.66 -10.81 -51.11
CA LYS A 2 -21.70 -11.18 -50.12
C LYS A 2 -21.12 -11.91 -48.88
N PHE A 3 -20.22 -12.88 -49.06
CA PHE A 3 -19.58 -13.62 -47.95
C PHE A 3 -18.77 -12.69 -47.02
N LEU A 4 -18.05 -11.69 -47.57
CA LEU A 4 -17.26 -10.73 -46.79
C LEU A 4 -18.16 -9.81 -45.94
N LYS A 5 -19.32 -9.41 -46.48
CA LYS A 5 -20.31 -8.59 -45.71
C LYS A 5 -20.96 -9.39 -44.58
N ILE A 6 -21.27 -10.68 -44.82
CA ILE A 6 -21.84 -11.58 -43.80
C ILE A 6 -20.80 -11.80 -42.69
N ALA A 7 -19.56 -12.13 -43.03
CA ALA A 7 -18.48 -12.32 -42.08
C ALA A 7 -18.23 -11.04 -41.23
N PHE A 8 -18.21 -9.88 -41.87
CA PHE A 8 -18.06 -8.58 -41.16
C PHE A 8 -19.24 -8.29 -40.24
N GLY A 9 -20.47 -8.55 -40.67
CA GLY A 9 -21.67 -8.40 -39.85
C GLY A 9 -21.68 -9.32 -38.62
N THR A 10 -21.27 -10.57 -38.81
CA THR A 10 -21.17 -11.55 -37.71
C THR A 10 -20.10 -11.15 -36.70
N VAL A 11 -18.92 -10.71 -37.13
CA VAL A 11 -17.83 -10.22 -36.25
C VAL A 11 -18.28 -8.99 -35.50
N ALA A 12 -18.93 -8.01 -36.15
CA ALA A 12 -19.45 -6.81 -35.50
C ALA A 12 -20.51 -7.16 -34.43
N ALA A 13 -21.42 -8.09 -34.73
CA ALA A 13 -22.41 -8.57 -33.77
C ALA A 13 -21.75 -9.24 -32.54
N LEU A 14 -20.76 -10.12 -32.78
CA LEU A 14 -20.01 -10.77 -31.67
C LEU A 14 -19.27 -9.75 -30.80
N ILE A 15 -18.63 -8.74 -31.40
CA ILE A 15 -17.96 -7.66 -30.66
C ILE A 15 -18.99 -6.90 -29.83
N THR A 16 -20.15 -6.53 -30.39
CA THR A 16 -21.20 -5.82 -29.67
C THR A 16 -21.71 -6.61 -28.47
N ILE A 17 -21.93 -7.91 -28.65
CA ILE A 17 -22.35 -8.81 -27.57
C ILE A 17 -21.25 -8.90 -26.50
N ALA A 18 -19.99 -9.08 -26.87
CA ALA A 18 -18.87 -9.14 -25.93
C ALA A 18 -18.71 -7.84 -25.13
N VAL A 19 -18.85 -6.68 -25.80
CA VAL A 19 -18.84 -5.38 -25.13
C VAL A 19 -20.04 -5.23 -24.17
N GLY A 20 -21.24 -5.65 -24.60
CA GLY A 20 -22.44 -5.63 -23.75
C GLY A 20 -22.30 -6.51 -22.50
N ILE A 21 -21.77 -7.73 -22.68
CA ILE A 21 -21.50 -8.64 -21.55
C ILE A 21 -20.45 -8.05 -20.61
N SER A 22 -19.32 -7.59 -21.15
CA SER A 22 -18.26 -7.01 -20.32
C SER A 22 -18.69 -5.70 -19.62
N TYR A 23 -19.55 -4.91 -20.26
CA TYR A 23 -20.14 -3.74 -19.63
C TYR A 23 -21.07 -4.09 -18.46
N SER A 24 -21.80 -5.22 -18.53
CA SER A 24 -22.63 -5.67 -17.42
C SER A 24 -21.85 -5.96 -16.14
N TRP A 25 -20.54 -6.27 -16.22
CA TRP A 25 -19.66 -6.48 -15.08
C TRP A 25 -19.43 -5.21 -14.27
N THR A 26 -19.75 -4.03 -14.82
CA THR A 26 -19.67 -2.78 -14.04
C THR A 26 -20.72 -2.71 -12.94
N PHE A 27 -21.83 -3.46 -13.05
CA PHE A 27 -22.88 -3.50 -12.06
C PHE A 27 -22.64 -4.65 -11.08
N THR A 28 -22.42 -4.33 -9.82
CA THR A 28 -22.12 -5.29 -8.76
C THR A 28 -23.06 -5.10 -7.58
N PRO A 29 -23.19 -6.09 -6.68
CA PRO A 29 -24.01 -5.93 -5.46
C PRO A 29 -23.54 -4.77 -4.56
N LEU A 30 -22.25 -4.39 -4.62
CA LEU A 30 -21.70 -3.27 -3.85
C LEU A 30 -21.80 -1.91 -4.58
N GLY A 31 -22.37 -1.88 -5.77
CA GLY A 31 -22.48 -0.67 -6.57
C GLY A 31 -21.77 -0.79 -7.91
N ARG A 32 -21.41 0.35 -8.50
CA ARG A 32 -20.88 0.41 -9.86
C ARG A 32 -19.38 0.59 -9.89
N LEU A 33 -18.69 -0.31 -10.61
CA LEU A 33 -17.28 -0.18 -10.98
C LEU A 33 -17.10 0.63 -12.27
N GLU A 34 -15.95 1.30 -12.42
CA GLU A 34 -15.51 1.78 -13.73
C GLU A 34 -15.21 0.59 -14.64
N TYR A 35 -15.46 0.76 -15.95
CA TYR A 35 -15.36 -0.36 -16.90
C TYR A 35 -14.00 -1.07 -16.88
N PRO A 36 -12.83 -0.37 -16.89
CA PRO A 36 -11.55 -1.06 -16.79
C PRO A 36 -11.34 -1.78 -15.44
N ALA A 37 -11.85 -1.19 -14.35
CA ALA A 37 -11.78 -1.84 -13.03
C ALA A 37 -12.66 -3.11 -12.96
N ALA A 38 -13.84 -3.09 -13.61
CA ALA A 38 -14.69 -4.27 -13.73
C ALA A 38 -14.02 -5.41 -14.50
N ILE A 39 -13.27 -5.09 -15.54
CA ILE A 39 -12.47 -6.09 -16.29
C ILE A 39 -11.38 -6.69 -15.36
N VAL A 40 -10.64 -5.85 -14.63
CA VAL A 40 -9.61 -6.31 -13.69
C VAL A 40 -10.22 -7.21 -12.62
N ALA A 41 -11.33 -6.80 -12.01
CA ALA A 41 -12.04 -7.58 -11.01
C ALA A 41 -12.49 -8.95 -11.57
N LYS A 42 -13.06 -8.96 -12.78
CA LYS A 42 -13.54 -10.20 -13.40
C LYS A 42 -12.41 -11.16 -13.77
N LEU A 43 -11.30 -10.65 -14.28
CA LEU A 43 -10.12 -11.46 -14.56
C LEU A 43 -9.53 -12.05 -13.27
N SER A 44 -9.51 -11.26 -12.19
CA SER A 44 -9.06 -11.75 -10.88
C SER A 44 -9.99 -12.83 -10.31
N GLU A 45 -11.31 -12.71 -10.49
CA GLU A 45 -12.28 -13.73 -10.09
C GLU A 45 -12.08 -15.07 -10.84
N TRP A 46 -11.70 -15.01 -12.11
CA TRP A 46 -11.45 -16.21 -12.93
C TRP A 46 -10.13 -16.91 -12.61
N ASP A 47 -9.16 -16.16 -12.11
CA ASP A 47 -7.91 -16.72 -11.59
C ASP A 47 -8.18 -17.42 -10.25
N ARG A 48 -8.40 -18.74 -10.29
CA ARG A 48 -8.72 -19.56 -9.10
C ARG A 48 -7.52 -20.33 -8.55
N ALA A 49 -6.33 -20.07 -9.07
CA ALA A 49 -5.14 -20.72 -8.56
C ALA A 49 -4.91 -20.31 -7.08
N PRO A 50 -4.60 -21.27 -6.20
CA PRO A 50 -4.17 -20.94 -4.85
C PRO A 50 -2.92 -20.08 -4.92
N VAL A 51 -2.79 -19.15 -3.98
CA VAL A 51 -1.58 -18.35 -3.86
C VAL A 51 -0.50 -19.23 -3.24
N GLU A 52 0.47 -19.65 -4.05
CA GLU A 52 1.67 -20.30 -3.56
C GLU A 52 2.71 -19.22 -3.25
N LEU A 53 3.21 -19.19 -2.01
CA LEU A 53 4.15 -18.17 -1.54
C LEU A 53 5.59 -18.69 -1.68
N THR A 54 6.04 -18.87 -2.93
CA THR A 54 7.41 -19.31 -3.26
C THR A 54 8.19 -18.17 -3.93
N PRO A 55 9.54 -18.24 -3.95
CA PRO A 55 10.35 -17.26 -4.68
C PRO A 55 9.97 -17.17 -6.17
N GLU A 56 9.61 -18.29 -6.81
CA GLU A 56 9.22 -18.35 -8.22
C GLU A 56 7.89 -17.64 -8.45
N SER A 57 6.87 -17.93 -7.64
CA SER A 57 5.56 -17.28 -7.72
C SER A 57 5.66 -15.78 -7.38
N ARG A 58 6.52 -15.41 -6.44
CA ARG A 58 6.87 -14.02 -6.13
C ARG A 58 7.45 -13.30 -7.34
N ALA A 59 8.41 -13.91 -8.05
CA ALA A 59 9.01 -13.31 -9.24
C ALA A 59 7.96 -13.07 -10.34
N VAL A 60 7.05 -14.02 -10.55
CA VAL A 60 5.94 -13.88 -11.51
C VAL A 60 4.99 -12.75 -11.08
N ALA A 61 4.60 -12.71 -9.82
CA ALA A 61 3.71 -11.68 -9.27
C ALA A 61 4.33 -10.28 -9.40
N ASN A 62 5.61 -10.12 -9.05
CA ASN A 62 6.34 -8.87 -9.18
C ASN A 62 6.47 -8.42 -10.65
N ALA A 63 6.73 -9.33 -11.57
CA ALA A 63 6.78 -9.04 -13.00
C ALA A 63 5.42 -8.60 -13.55
N ARG A 64 4.33 -9.25 -13.09
CA ARG A 64 2.95 -8.88 -13.44
C ARG A 64 2.59 -7.48 -12.96
N VAL A 65 2.90 -7.16 -11.69
CA VAL A 65 2.66 -5.83 -11.14
C VAL A 65 3.40 -4.77 -11.95
N ARG A 66 4.71 -4.94 -12.18
CA ARG A 66 5.52 -3.99 -12.97
C ARG A 66 4.97 -3.75 -14.37
N ARG A 67 4.41 -4.76 -15.03
CA ARG A 67 3.86 -4.63 -16.38
C ARG A 67 2.66 -3.68 -16.46
N PHE A 68 1.87 -3.56 -15.40
CA PHE A 68 0.64 -2.77 -15.36
C PHE A 68 0.79 -1.46 -14.60
N MET A 69 1.94 -1.22 -13.96
CA MET A 69 2.22 0.06 -13.29
C MET A 69 2.81 1.07 -14.27
N PRO A 70 2.40 2.34 -14.20
CA PRO A 70 3.04 3.40 -14.95
C PRO A 70 4.50 3.54 -14.52
N LYS A 71 5.32 4.10 -15.41
CA LYS A 71 6.68 4.49 -15.05
C LYS A 71 6.64 5.67 -14.08
N GLY A 72 7.66 5.76 -13.22
CA GLY A 72 7.90 6.93 -12.40
C GLY A 72 8.22 8.17 -13.26
N ILE A 73 8.25 9.31 -12.61
CA ILE A 73 8.70 10.58 -13.19
C ILE A 73 10.17 10.81 -12.85
N ASP A 74 10.85 11.64 -13.67
CA ASP A 74 12.23 12.02 -13.42
C ASP A 74 12.32 12.94 -12.19
N LEU A 75 13.26 12.64 -11.32
CA LEU A 75 13.58 13.38 -10.12
C LEU A 75 15.02 13.94 -10.18
N ALA A 76 15.37 14.82 -9.24
CA ALA A 76 16.69 15.42 -9.18
C ALA A 76 17.79 14.35 -8.97
N ARG A 77 17.51 13.35 -8.14
CA ARG A 77 18.43 12.27 -7.83
C ARG A 77 17.67 11.03 -7.39
N ILE A 78 18.17 9.86 -7.77
CA ILE A 78 17.77 8.55 -7.25
C ILE A 78 19.05 7.80 -6.92
N GLU A 79 19.12 7.18 -5.74
CA GLU A 79 20.30 6.46 -5.28
C GLU A 79 19.94 5.21 -4.51
N ASP A 80 20.62 4.10 -4.82
CA ASP A 80 20.53 2.86 -4.07
C ASP A 80 21.59 2.83 -2.98
N ARG A 81 21.19 2.51 -1.77
CA ARG A 81 22.07 2.30 -0.60
C ARG A 81 21.67 1.02 0.14
N GLU A 82 22.47 0.69 1.12
CA GLU A 82 22.23 -0.42 2.01
C GLU A 82 22.41 0.02 3.46
N ILE A 83 21.46 -0.38 4.31
CA ILE A 83 21.56 -0.23 5.77
C ILE A 83 22.10 -1.55 6.33
N VAL A 84 23.07 -1.47 7.24
CA VAL A 84 23.53 -2.63 7.98
C VAL A 84 23.07 -2.49 9.44
N ALA A 85 22.13 -3.33 9.85
CA ALA A 85 21.60 -3.34 11.21
C ALA A 85 21.61 -4.75 11.77
N ASN A 86 22.25 -4.95 12.92
CA ASN A 86 22.35 -6.25 13.59
C ASN A 86 22.85 -7.38 12.67
N GLY A 87 23.77 -7.08 11.74
CA GLY A 87 24.29 -8.03 10.76
C GLY A 87 23.36 -8.34 9.60
N VAL A 88 22.22 -7.65 9.49
CA VAL A 88 21.30 -7.75 8.37
C VAL A 88 21.57 -6.60 7.39
N HIS A 89 21.63 -6.93 6.12
CA HIS A 89 21.78 -6.00 5.01
C HIS A 89 20.40 -5.66 4.45
N ILE A 90 19.97 -4.41 4.58
CA ILE A 90 18.64 -3.93 4.19
C ILE A 90 18.79 -2.95 3.04
N PRO A 91 18.43 -3.33 1.79
CA PRO A 91 18.48 -2.42 0.66
C PRO A 91 17.48 -1.28 0.80
N ILE A 92 17.89 -0.07 0.44
CA ILE A 92 17.03 1.10 0.36
C ILE A 92 17.26 1.85 -0.94
N ARG A 93 16.23 2.54 -1.40
CA ARG A 93 16.34 3.51 -2.50
C ARG A 93 15.88 4.87 -2.04
N ILE A 94 16.68 5.89 -2.33
CA ILE A 94 16.44 7.26 -1.91
C ILE A 94 16.10 8.10 -3.14
N TYR A 95 15.05 8.90 -3.01
CA TYR A 95 14.52 9.74 -4.07
C TYR A 95 14.51 11.21 -3.62
N TRP A 96 15.21 12.08 -4.34
CA TRP A 96 15.22 13.53 -4.09
C TRP A 96 14.32 14.23 -5.10
N PRO A 97 13.33 15.04 -4.66
CA PRO A 97 12.47 15.79 -5.58
C PRO A 97 13.26 16.88 -6.31
N ASN A 98 12.73 17.30 -7.47
CA ASN A 98 13.18 18.56 -8.08
C ASN A 98 12.59 19.71 -7.25
N THR A 99 13.42 20.58 -6.70
CA THR A 99 13.02 21.74 -5.90
C THR A 99 14.00 22.88 -6.08
N GLU A 100 13.50 24.11 -5.91
CA GLU A 100 14.30 25.33 -5.82
C GLU A 100 14.57 25.72 -4.36
N ASP A 101 14.05 24.95 -3.41
CA ASP A 101 14.27 25.18 -1.98
C ASP A 101 15.67 24.66 -1.59
N ASP A 102 16.49 25.56 -1.07
CA ASP A 102 17.87 25.26 -0.63
C ASP A 102 17.93 24.80 0.84
N GLY A 103 16.81 24.80 1.56
CA GLY A 103 16.72 24.37 2.95
C GLY A 103 16.63 22.85 3.12
N PRO A 104 16.83 22.32 4.35
CA PRO A 104 16.62 20.92 4.63
C PRO A 104 15.17 20.51 4.31
N LEU A 105 14.99 19.44 3.54
CA LEU A 105 13.68 18.92 3.16
C LEU A 105 13.12 17.99 4.24
N PRO A 106 11.80 17.83 4.34
CA PRO A 106 11.22 16.72 5.08
C PRO A 106 11.64 15.38 4.45
N ILE A 107 11.65 14.33 5.26
CA ILE A 107 11.99 12.98 4.82
C ILE A 107 10.86 12.00 5.12
N TYR A 108 10.65 11.06 4.24
CA TYR A 108 9.52 10.14 4.33
C TYR A 108 9.98 8.70 4.09
N LEU A 109 9.66 7.80 5.02
CA LEU A 109 9.88 6.36 4.87
C LEU A 109 8.70 5.73 4.15
N ASP A 110 8.92 5.25 2.94
CA ASP A 110 7.96 4.54 2.11
C ASP A 110 8.10 3.03 2.29
N ILE A 111 7.02 2.38 2.72
CA ILE A 111 6.97 0.95 3.02
C ILE A 111 6.03 0.29 2.02
N HIS A 112 6.61 -0.53 1.12
CA HIS A 112 5.83 -1.13 0.05
C HIS A 112 4.81 -2.16 0.53
N GLY A 113 3.74 -2.34 -0.25
CA GLY A 113 2.76 -3.40 -0.05
C GLY A 113 3.17 -4.72 -0.69
N GLY A 114 2.27 -5.69 -0.65
CA GLY A 114 2.47 -7.00 -1.28
C GLY A 114 2.24 -8.18 -0.34
N GLY A 115 1.38 -8.04 0.67
CA GLY A 115 1.02 -9.12 1.59
C GLY A 115 2.21 -9.70 2.36
N TRP A 116 3.24 -8.89 2.61
CA TRP A 116 4.52 -9.23 3.28
C TRP A 116 5.35 -10.31 2.57
N TRP A 117 4.88 -10.85 1.43
CA TRP A 117 5.56 -11.94 0.72
C TRP A 117 6.05 -11.55 -0.68
N MET A 118 5.56 -10.44 -1.24
CA MET A 118 5.95 -9.95 -2.56
C MET A 118 6.16 -8.43 -2.54
N GLY A 119 6.68 -7.91 -3.64
CA GLY A 119 7.10 -6.53 -3.76
C GLY A 119 8.61 -6.41 -3.56
N ASN A 120 9.09 -5.25 -3.76
CA ASN A 120 10.35 -4.70 -3.28
C ASN A 120 10.23 -3.18 -3.27
N GLY A 121 11.07 -2.49 -2.53
CA GLY A 121 11.02 -1.03 -2.39
C GLY A 121 11.14 -0.26 -3.72
N PHE A 122 11.43 -0.94 -4.83
CA PHE A 122 11.76 -0.33 -6.12
C PHE A 122 10.86 -0.79 -7.28
N ALA A 123 9.96 -1.74 -7.05
CA ALA A 123 9.15 -2.32 -8.14
C ALA A 123 8.03 -1.41 -8.63
N ILE A 124 7.57 -0.48 -7.81
CA ILE A 124 6.43 0.41 -8.09
C ILE A 124 6.86 1.85 -7.86
N GLU A 125 7.70 2.37 -8.76
CA GLU A 125 8.29 3.72 -8.62
C GLU A 125 7.29 4.87 -8.85
N ALA A 126 6.23 4.66 -9.64
CA ALA A 126 5.35 5.76 -10.00
C ALA A 126 4.67 6.44 -8.78
N PRO A 127 4.04 5.72 -7.83
CA PRO A 127 3.47 6.37 -6.65
C PRO A 127 4.53 7.09 -5.82
N THR A 128 5.70 6.48 -5.63
CA THR A 128 6.80 7.00 -4.81
C THR A 128 7.40 8.27 -5.42
N THR A 129 7.74 8.25 -6.74
CA THR A 129 8.29 9.43 -7.42
C THR A 129 7.29 10.59 -7.50
N HIS A 130 6.00 10.29 -7.72
CA HIS A 130 4.95 11.31 -7.67
C HIS A 130 4.76 11.89 -6.27
N LEU A 131 4.87 11.07 -5.22
CA LEU A 131 4.78 11.55 -3.84
C LEU A 131 5.98 12.44 -3.51
N ALA A 132 7.22 11.99 -3.83
CA ALA A 132 8.42 12.77 -3.64
C ALA A 132 8.30 14.16 -4.27
N GLN A 133 7.92 14.22 -5.54
CA GLN A 133 7.81 15.47 -6.29
C GLN A 133 6.69 16.37 -5.80
N ASN A 134 5.48 15.82 -5.61
CA ASN A 134 4.29 16.64 -5.32
C ASN A 134 4.24 17.08 -3.85
N ALA A 135 4.83 16.31 -2.94
CA ALA A 135 4.94 16.70 -1.54
C ALA A 135 6.25 17.46 -1.23
N SER A 136 7.20 17.53 -2.16
CA SER A 136 8.54 18.10 -1.96
C SER A 136 9.27 17.49 -0.77
N VAL A 137 9.33 16.16 -0.72
CA VAL A 137 9.96 15.39 0.36
C VAL A 137 11.00 14.43 -0.20
N ILE A 138 12.08 14.21 0.54
CA ILE A 138 12.99 13.10 0.26
C ILE A 138 12.29 11.81 0.67
N ILE A 139 12.28 10.81 -0.22
CA ILE A 139 11.69 9.50 0.12
C ILE A 139 12.80 8.47 0.24
N VAL A 140 12.73 7.67 1.29
CA VAL A 140 13.50 6.44 1.46
C VAL A 140 12.55 5.27 1.37
N SER A 141 12.62 4.49 0.29
CA SER A 141 11.90 3.23 0.16
C SER A 141 12.75 2.09 0.72
N VAL A 142 12.19 1.32 1.64
CA VAL A 142 12.86 0.17 2.24
C VAL A 142 12.46 -1.12 1.56
N ASP A 143 13.46 -1.97 1.23
CA ASP A 143 13.25 -3.33 0.71
C ASP A 143 13.37 -4.33 1.87
N TYR A 144 12.34 -4.38 2.70
CA TYR A 144 12.30 -5.21 3.89
C TYR A 144 12.23 -6.69 3.56
N ARG A 145 12.74 -7.54 4.44
CA ARG A 145 12.73 -9.01 4.31
C ARG A 145 11.31 -9.56 4.26
N LEU A 146 11.09 -10.50 3.33
CA LEU A 146 9.77 -11.02 3.00
C LEU A 146 9.52 -12.40 3.64
N SER A 147 8.25 -12.68 3.95
CA SER A 147 7.78 -14.02 4.29
C SER A 147 7.60 -14.88 3.03
N PRO A 148 7.59 -16.21 3.14
CA PRO A 148 7.74 -17.03 4.35
C PRO A 148 9.19 -17.17 4.85
N GLU A 149 10.20 -16.74 4.07
CA GLU A 149 11.61 -16.93 4.42
C GLU A 149 11.97 -16.16 5.69
N HIS A 150 11.35 -15.00 5.89
CA HIS A 150 11.56 -14.13 7.05
C HIS A 150 10.21 -13.67 7.62
N PRO A 151 9.56 -14.51 8.47
CA PRO A 151 8.29 -14.13 9.07
C PRO A 151 8.46 -13.00 10.10
N TYR A 152 7.37 -12.57 10.68
CA TYR A 152 7.35 -11.60 11.79
C TYR A 152 8.36 -12.05 12.89
N PRO A 153 9.17 -11.13 13.45
CA PRO A 153 9.11 -9.66 13.27
C PRO A 153 10.03 -9.07 12.18
N ALA A 154 10.65 -9.88 11.32
CA ALA A 154 11.75 -9.45 10.43
C ALA A 154 11.44 -8.19 9.61
N ALA A 155 10.29 -8.13 8.94
CA ALA A 155 9.90 -6.96 8.13
C ALA A 155 9.75 -5.68 8.99
N LEU A 156 9.18 -5.80 10.19
CA LEU A 156 9.01 -4.66 11.09
C LEU A 156 10.35 -4.22 11.68
N ASP A 157 11.27 -5.15 11.94
CA ASP A 157 12.63 -4.84 12.42
C ASP A 157 13.41 -4.07 11.35
N ASP A 158 13.29 -4.47 10.08
CA ASP A 158 13.92 -3.78 8.95
C ASP A 158 13.36 -2.36 8.77
N CYS A 159 12.04 -2.20 8.87
CA CYS A 159 11.40 -0.88 8.82
C CYS A 159 11.83 0.02 10.00
N TYR A 160 11.98 -0.55 11.19
CA TYR A 160 12.44 0.19 12.37
C TYR A 160 13.90 0.62 12.20
N ALA A 161 14.77 -0.28 11.74
CA ALA A 161 16.15 0.05 11.43
C ALA A 161 16.27 1.13 10.34
N ALA A 162 15.38 1.11 9.32
CA ALA A 162 15.32 2.16 8.31
C ALA A 162 14.89 3.51 8.91
N LEU A 163 13.95 3.53 9.86
CA LEU A 163 13.53 4.75 10.55
C LEU A 163 14.68 5.34 11.39
N GLU A 164 15.38 4.49 12.15
CA GLU A 164 16.56 4.93 12.94
C GLU A 164 17.67 5.46 12.03
N TRP A 165 17.93 4.77 10.92
CA TRP A 165 18.94 5.19 9.94
C TRP A 165 18.58 6.54 9.29
N ILE A 166 17.31 6.75 8.91
CA ILE A 166 16.83 8.02 8.37
C ILE A 166 17.08 9.15 9.36
N HIS A 167 16.71 8.95 10.63
CA HIS A 167 16.90 9.96 11.66
C HIS A 167 18.39 10.30 11.87
N ALA A 168 19.25 9.29 11.89
CA ALA A 168 20.69 9.46 12.10
C ALA A 168 21.42 10.07 10.90
N ASN A 169 20.91 9.90 9.68
CA ASN A 169 21.58 10.36 8.44
C ASN A 169 20.82 11.52 7.76
N ALA A 170 19.78 12.07 8.38
CA ALA A 170 18.94 13.09 7.77
C ALA A 170 19.75 14.29 7.23
N GLU A 171 20.67 14.83 8.02
CA GLU A 171 21.49 15.99 7.63
C GLU A 171 22.38 15.67 6.41
N GLU A 172 23.00 14.48 6.35
CA GLU A 172 23.79 14.04 5.19
C GLU A 172 22.94 13.99 3.92
N LEU A 173 21.68 13.61 4.06
CA LEU A 173 20.71 13.52 2.95
C LEU A 173 20.15 14.89 2.53
N GLY A 174 20.42 15.96 3.27
CA GLY A 174 19.80 17.26 3.10
C GLY A 174 18.38 17.30 3.66
N ALA A 175 18.08 16.46 4.66
CA ALA A 175 16.78 16.37 5.30
C ALA A 175 16.81 16.91 6.75
N ASP A 176 15.60 17.21 7.25
CA ASP A 176 15.37 17.61 8.63
C ASP A 176 14.91 16.39 9.47
N PRO A 177 15.70 15.95 10.46
CA PRO A 177 15.36 14.81 11.31
C PRO A 177 14.09 15.01 12.17
N GLU A 178 13.63 16.24 12.37
CA GLU A 178 12.41 16.55 13.09
C GLU A 178 11.15 16.48 12.19
N ARG A 179 11.32 16.33 10.87
CA ARG A 179 10.23 16.29 9.88
C ARG A 179 10.17 14.94 9.16
N ILE A 180 10.08 13.85 9.95
CA ILE A 180 9.98 12.49 9.45
C ILE A 180 8.52 12.08 9.29
N GLY A 181 8.12 11.70 8.07
CA GLY A 181 6.86 11.01 7.80
C GLY A 181 7.09 9.53 7.51
N ILE A 182 6.06 8.74 7.70
CA ILE A 182 6.07 7.31 7.32
C ILE A 182 4.78 6.93 6.62
N GLY A 183 4.81 5.88 5.82
CA GLY A 183 3.57 5.29 5.33
C GLY A 183 3.78 4.18 4.33
N GLY A 184 2.66 3.63 3.89
CA GLY A 184 2.67 2.53 2.95
C GLY A 184 1.27 2.06 2.57
N GLY A 185 1.21 1.11 1.64
CA GLY A 185 -0.04 0.53 1.17
C GLY A 185 -0.23 -0.92 1.59
N SER A 186 -1.46 -1.32 1.95
CA SER A 186 -1.80 -2.72 2.27
C SER A 186 -0.93 -3.26 3.42
N ALA A 187 -0.12 -4.30 3.18
CA ALA A 187 0.88 -4.78 4.13
C ALA A 187 1.88 -3.68 4.58
N GLY A 188 2.29 -2.78 3.67
CA GLY A 188 3.12 -1.63 4.02
C GLY A 188 2.39 -0.63 4.92
N GLY A 189 1.07 -0.47 4.74
CA GLY A 189 0.23 0.32 5.64
C GLY A 189 0.09 -0.32 7.02
N ASN A 190 0.07 -1.65 7.10
CA ASN A 190 0.16 -2.38 8.36
C ASN A 190 1.48 -2.12 9.06
N LEU A 191 2.60 -2.32 8.34
CA LEU A 191 3.95 -2.08 8.87
C LEU A 191 4.14 -0.63 9.32
N ALA A 192 3.62 0.35 8.58
CA ALA A 192 3.68 1.76 8.97
C ALA A 192 2.93 2.03 10.28
N ALA A 193 1.70 1.50 10.43
CA ALA A 193 0.94 1.63 11.67
C ALA A 193 1.63 0.95 12.85
N ALA A 194 2.16 -0.27 12.64
CA ALA A 194 2.93 -1.00 13.65
C ALA A 194 4.24 -0.28 14.03
N LEU A 195 4.92 0.30 13.02
CA LEU A 195 6.13 1.09 13.22
C LEU A 195 5.87 2.34 14.05
N ALA A 196 4.77 3.06 13.79
CA ALA A 196 4.37 4.22 14.58
C ALA A 196 4.15 3.86 16.06
N LEU A 197 3.46 2.73 16.32
CA LEU A 197 3.28 2.20 17.68
C LEU A 197 4.62 1.87 18.32
N ARG A 198 5.47 1.10 17.63
CA ARG A 198 6.77 0.67 18.15
C ARG A 198 7.70 1.85 18.43
N ALA A 199 7.77 2.84 17.54
CA ALA A 199 8.60 4.03 17.73
C ALA A 199 8.16 4.81 18.97
N ARG A 200 6.85 5.02 19.16
CA ARG A 200 6.30 5.65 20.35
C ARG A 200 6.65 4.86 21.63
N ASP A 201 6.37 3.55 21.62
CA ASP A 201 6.49 2.71 22.81
C ASP A 201 7.95 2.51 23.26
N GLN A 202 8.89 2.54 22.32
CA GLN A 202 10.32 2.41 22.59
C GLN A 202 11.05 3.74 22.75
N GLY A 203 10.35 4.90 22.60
CA GLY A 203 11.00 6.21 22.64
C GLY A 203 11.99 6.41 21.49
N GLY A 204 11.70 5.81 20.32
CA GLY A 204 12.50 5.93 19.10
C GLY A 204 12.32 7.27 18.40
N PRO A 205 12.80 7.39 17.13
CA PRO A 205 12.69 8.63 16.36
C PRO A 205 11.24 9.12 16.29
N LYS A 206 11.07 10.43 16.45
CA LYS A 206 9.75 11.06 16.41
C LYS A 206 9.21 11.05 14.97
N ILE A 207 8.01 10.50 14.81
CA ILE A 207 7.29 10.51 13.55
C ILE A 207 6.29 11.67 13.57
N ARG A 208 6.33 12.52 12.57
CA ARG A 208 5.46 13.69 12.46
C ARG A 208 4.14 13.40 11.77
N PHE A 209 4.10 12.40 10.91
CA PHE A 209 2.91 12.02 10.13
C PHE A 209 2.94 10.56 9.69
N GLN A 210 1.76 9.92 9.63
CA GLN A 210 1.60 8.59 9.05
C GLN A 210 0.54 8.56 7.95
N PHE A 211 0.87 7.99 6.79
CA PHE A 211 -0.06 7.76 5.69
C PHE A 211 -0.32 6.27 5.49
N LEU A 212 -1.58 5.85 5.68
CA LEU A 212 -2.01 4.46 5.65
C LEU A 212 -2.97 4.25 4.48
N LEU A 213 -2.48 3.66 3.40
CA LEU A 213 -3.26 3.39 2.20
C LEU A 213 -3.80 1.97 2.24
N ILE A 214 -5.15 1.80 2.25
CA ILE A 214 -5.80 0.48 2.27
C ILE A 214 -5.13 -0.51 3.25
N PRO A 215 -4.89 -0.11 4.52
CA PRO A 215 -4.04 -0.86 5.42
C PRO A 215 -4.71 -2.15 5.93
N ALA A 216 -3.92 -3.21 6.14
CA ALA A 216 -4.32 -4.35 6.95
C ALA A 216 -4.04 -4.03 8.42
N THR A 217 -5.07 -3.86 9.25
CA THR A 217 -4.91 -3.44 10.65
C THR A 217 -5.33 -4.48 11.67
N ASP A 218 -5.91 -5.60 11.22
CA ASP A 218 -6.39 -6.70 12.04
C ASP A 218 -6.17 -8.04 11.32
N LEU A 219 -5.28 -8.87 11.83
CA LEU A 219 -4.95 -10.19 11.30
C LEU A 219 -5.62 -11.33 12.11
N VAL A 220 -6.48 -10.99 13.06
CA VAL A 220 -7.18 -11.92 13.96
C VAL A 220 -8.61 -12.15 13.53
N ASN A 221 -9.38 -11.08 13.34
CA ASN A 221 -10.80 -11.18 13.05
C ASN A 221 -11.03 -11.51 11.55
N SER A 222 -11.66 -12.66 11.32
CA SER A 222 -12.01 -13.15 9.97
C SER A 222 -13.43 -12.81 9.54
N ASP A 223 -14.21 -12.09 10.35
CA ASP A 223 -15.64 -11.83 10.10
C ASP A 223 -15.97 -10.34 9.89
N TRP A 224 -15.11 -9.62 9.17
CA TRP A 224 -15.41 -8.26 8.76
C TRP A 224 -16.57 -8.22 7.75
N PRO A 225 -17.51 -7.25 7.83
CA PRO A 225 -18.56 -7.08 6.81
C PRO A 225 -17.98 -6.97 5.39
N SER A 226 -16.88 -6.20 5.22
CA SER A 226 -16.20 -6.08 3.94
C SER A 226 -15.62 -7.40 3.41
N TYR A 227 -15.28 -8.36 4.28
CA TYR A 227 -14.86 -9.71 3.85
C TYR A 227 -16.02 -10.47 3.21
N ARG A 228 -17.21 -10.43 3.82
CA ARG A 228 -18.42 -11.06 3.27
C ARG A 228 -18.89 -10.40 1.98
N GLU A 229 -18.81 -9.07 1.93
CA GLU A 229 -19.24 -8.29 0.77
C GLU A 229 -18.28 -8.45 -0.42
N ALA A 230 -16.98 -8.38 -0.20
CA ALA A 230 -15.98 -8.51 -1.25
C ALA A 230 -15.81 -9.98 -1.67
N GLY A 231 -15.66 -10.90 -0.72
CA GLY A 231 -15.35 -12.31 -0.99
C GLY A 231 -14.11 -12.45 -1.86
N ASP A 232 -14.18 -13.34 -2.83
CA ASP A 232 -13.10 -13.56 -3.82
C ASP A 232 -13.40 -12.92 -5.20
N ARG A 233 -14.32 -11.94 -5.22
CA ARG A 233 -14.83 -11.34 -6.47
C ARG A 233 -14.01 -10.17 -6.98
N TYR A 234 -13.25 -9.54 -6.09
CA TYR A 234 -12.45 -8.35 -6.43
C TYR A 234 -10.96 -8.67 -6.31
N MET A 235 -10.13 -7.73 -6.70
CA MET A 235 -8.70 -7.93 -6.87
C MET A 235 -7.99 -8.63 -5.70
N LEU A 236 -8.25 -8.22 -4.46
CA LEU A 236 -7.78 -8.91 -3.27
C LEU A 236 -8.82 -9.92 -2.84
N LYS A 237 -8.45 -11.19 -2.78
CA LYS A 237 -9.33 -12.30 -2.40
C LYS A 237 -9.25 -12.56 -0.90
N VAL A 238 -10.40 -12.72 -0.27
CA VAL A 238 -10.46 -13.10 1.16
C VAL A 238 -9.80 -14.45 1.39
N SER A 239 -9.99 -15.42 0.48
CA SER A 239 -9.34 -16.74 0.55
C SER A 239 -7.81 -16.68 0.54
N SER A 240 -7.22 -15.62 -0.02
CA SER A 240 -5.77 -15.44 -0.05
C SER A 240 -5.22 -14.76 1.22
N LEU A 241 -6.07 -14.06 1.99
CA LEU A 241 -5.63 -13.33 3.17
C LEU A 241 -5.12 -14.28 4.27
N SER A 242 -5.82 -15.40 4.53
CA SER A 242 -5.36 -16.38 5.53
C SER A 242 -3.97 -16.91 5.24
N THR A 243 -3.71 -17.31 3.97
CA THR A 243 -2.39 -17.80 3.55
C THR A 243 -1.30 -16.74 3.73
N MET A 244 -1.59 -15.46 3.41
CA MET A 244 -0.65 -14.36 3.62
C MET A 244 -0.41 -14.12 5.11
N PHE A 245 -1.46 -14.14 5.93
CA PHE A 245 -1.35 -13.94 7.38
C PHE A 245 -0.57 -15.08 8.05
N GLU A 246 -0.84 -16.33 7.65
CA GLU A 246 -0.13 -17.52 8.14
C GLU A 246 1.35 -17.50 7.75
N SER A 247 1.66 -17.02 6.55
CA SER A 247 3.03 -16.89 6.09
C SER A 247 3.79 -15.79 6.83
N TYR A 248 3.14 -14.64 7.05
CA TYR A 248 3.77 -13.51 7.75
C TYR A 248 3.89 -13.76 9.26
N VAL A 249 2.84 -14.30 9.88
CA VAL A 249 2.78 -14.59 11.33
C VAL A 249 2.34 -16.03 11.52
N PRO A 250 3.29 -16.99 11.51
CA PRO A 250 3.00 -18.43 11.63
C PRO A 250 2.35 -18.81 12.95
N ASP A 251 2.79 -18.18 14.07
CA ASP A 251 2.15 -18.38 15.37
C ASP A 251 0.87 -17.53 15.45
N PRO A 252 -0.33 -18.14 15.57
CA PRO A 252 -1.59 -17.40 15.67
C PRO A 252 -1.66 -16.47 16.90
N GLU A 253 -0.97 -16.79 18.00
CA GLU A 253 -0.94 -15.98 19.21
C GLU A 253 -0.25 -14.63 18.96
N ASP A 254 0.81 -14.61 18.15
CA ASP A 254 1.52 -13.40 17.78
C ASP A 254 0.64 -12.42 16.97
N ARG A 255 -0.45 -12.92 16.34
CA ARG A 255 -1.39 -12.05 15.59
C ARG A 255 -2.13 -11.08 16.51
N HIS A 256 -2.23 -11.40 17.81
CA HIS A 256 -2.81 -10.51 18.81
C HIS A 256 -1.88 -9.37 19.24
N SER A 257 -0.61 -9.43 18.86
CA SER A 257 0.33 -8.34 19.10
C SER A 257 -0.11 -7.05 18.43
N PRO A 258 -0.07 -5.87 19.10
CA PRO A 258 -0.35 -4.59 18.48
C PRO A 258 0.65 -4.22 17.36
N TYR A 259 1.79 -4.87 17.33
CA TYR A 259 2.80 -4.70 16.27
C TYR A 259 2.53 -5.59 15.05
N VAL A 260 1.52 -6.46 15.11
CA VAL A 260 0.98 -7.27 14.01
C VAL A 260 -0.41 -6.78 13.62
N SER A 261 -1.28 -6.61 14.61
CA SER A 261 -2.65 -6.12 14.45
C SER A 261 -2.80 -4.76 15.17
N PRO A 262 -2.40 -3.64 14.53
CA PRO A 262 -2.45 -2.32 15.15
C PRO A 262 -3.82 -1.92 15.67
N LEU A 263 -4.88 -2.44 15.06
CA LEU A 263 -6.24 -2.25 15.52
C LEU A 263 -6.48 -2.78 16.94
N LEU A 264 -5.69 -3.74 17.41
CA LEU A 264 -5.85 -4.35 18.75
C LEU A 264 -5.00 -3.65 19.83
N ALA A 265 -4.24 -2.62 19.49
CA ALA A 265 -3.48 -1.84 20.47
C ALA A 265 -4.41 -1.28 21.55
N LYS A 266 -4.04 -1.42 22.81
CA LYS A 266 -4.86 -0.95 23.95
C LYS A 266 -4.96 0.57 23.97
N ASP A 267 -3.87 1.25 23.64
CA ASP A 267 -3.75 2.71 23.62
C ASP A 267 -3.17 3.17 22.28
N LEU A 268 -3.83 4.12 21.63
CA LEU A 268 -3.40 4.77 20.40
C LEU A 268 -3.06 6.25 20.62
N SER A 269 -3.10 6.74 21.86
CA SER A 269 -2.73 8.12 22.16
C SER A 269 -1.26 8.39 21.87
N GLY A 270 -0.93 9.64 21.54
CA GLY A 270 0.44 10.05 21.25
C GLY A 270 1.01 9.53 19.92
N LEU A 271 0.21 8.81 19.12
CA LEU A 271 0.61 8.47 17.76
C LEU A 271 0.61 9.70 16.84
N PRO A 272 1.40 9.69 15.77
CA PRO A 272 1.45 10.80 14.84
C PRO A 272 0.10 11.03 14.13
N PRO A 273 -0.23 12.28 13.77
CA PRO A 273 -1.35 12.59 12.88
C PRO A 273 -1.39 11.66 11.67
N ALA A 274 -2.60 11.30 11.23
CA ALA A 274 -2.77 10.25 10.23
C ALA A 274 -3.67 10.68 9.06
N LEU A 275 -3.33 10.19 7.85
CA LEU A 275 -4.27 10.04 6.75
C LEU A 275 -4.49 8.55 6.51
N VAL A 276 -5.74 8.10 6.60
CA VAL A 276 -6.15 6.73 6.26
C VAL A 276 -7.01 6.78 5.02
N ILE A 277 -6.61 6.07 3.97
CA ILE A 277 -7.40 5.93 2.74
C ILE A 277 -7.85 4.48 2.59
N THR A 278 -9.15 4.28 2.39
CA THR A 278 -9.75 2.96 2.13
C THR A 278 -10.37 2.90 0.75
N ALA A 279 -10.56 1.72 0.21
CA ALA A 279 -11.19 1.49 -1.08
C ALA A 279 -12.54 0.77 -0.89
N HIS A 280 -13.56 1.16 -1.66
CA HIS A 280 -14.92 0.64 -1.47
C HIS A 280 -15.05 -0.87 -1.74
N PHE A 281 -14.38 -1.37 -2.78
CA PHE A 281 -14.39 -2.78 -3.18
C PHE A 281 -13.16 -3.53 -2.67
N ASP A 282 -12.87 -3.38 -1.37
CA ASP A 282 -11.69 -3.92 -0.72
C ASP A 282 -12.10 -4.69 0.55
N PRO A 283 -11.67 -5.95 0.72
CA PRO A 283 -11.93 -6.67 1.95
C PRO A 283 -11.32 -5.96 3.19
N LEU A 284 -10.20 -5.25 3.06
CA LEU A 284 -9.55 -4.54 4.17
C LEU A 284 -10.24 -3.20 4.54
N ARG A 285 -11.31 -2.82 3.82
CA ARG A 285 -12.00 -1.53 4.01
C ARG A 285 -12.41 -1.29 5.46
N ASP A 286 -13.14 -2.22 6.06
CA ASP A 286 -13.78 -1.99 7.35
C ASP A 286 -12.79 -1.96 8.50
N GLN A 287 -11.74 -2.76 8.46
CA GLN A 287 -10.67 -2.70 9.46
C GLN A 287 -9.85 -1.41 9.35
N GLY A 288 -9.61 -0.89 8.14
CA GLY A 288 -8.97 0.41 7.94
C GLY A 288 -9.83 1.57 8.49
N ILE A 289 -11.15 1.53 8.27
CA ILE A 289 -12.10 2.50 8.84
C ILE A 289 -12.12 2.40 10.38
N ALA A 290 -12.15 1.18 10.91
CA ALA A 290 -12.14 0.95 12.36
C ALA A 290 -10.86 1.50 13.02
N TYR A 291 -9.71 1.31 12.38
CA TYR A 291 -8.44 1.85 12.88
C TYR A 291 -8.43 3.39 12.88
N ALA A 292 -8.87 4.03 11.79
CA ALA A 292 -9.00 5.48 11.72
C ALA A 292 -9.93 6.02 12.83
N ASN A 293 -11.07 5.38 13.07
CA ASN A 293 -12.01 5.76 14.13
C ASN A 293 -11.39 5.61 15.52
N ARG A 294 -10.58 4.57 15.76
CA ARG A 294 -9.87 4.39 17.01
C ARG A 294 -8.78 5.44 17.23
N LEU A 295 -8.04 5.83 16.17
CA LEU A 295 -7.08 6.94 16.23
C LEU A 295 -7.79 8.23 16.63
N MET A 296 -8.91 8.59 15.99
CA MET A 296 -9.70 9.77 16.33
C MET A 296 -10.21 9.71 17.76
N ALA A 297 -10.72 8.57 18.20
CA ALA A 297 -11.20 8.37 19.57
C ALA A 297 -10.08 8.51 20.63
N ALA A 298 -8.83 8.20 20.26
CA ALA A 298 -7.65 8.39 21.10
C ALA A 298 -7.08 9.83 21.05
N GLY A 299 -7.74 10.77 20.37
CA GLY A 299 -7.31 12.15 20.23
C GLY A 299 -6.22 12.39 19.19
N VAL A 300 -5.92 11.40 18.33
CA VAL A 300 -4.96 11.55 17.23
C VAL A 300 -5.63 12.28 16.07
N PRO A 301 -5.10 13.42 15.60
CA PRO A 301 -5.62 14.09 14.41
C PRO A 301 -5.60 13.15 13.20
N THR A 302 -6.78 12.78 12.71
CA THR A 302 -6.89 11.75 11.68
C THR A 302 -7.85 12.16 10.58
N GLN A 303 -7.41 12.08 9.32
CA GLN A 303 -8.26 12.21 8.15
C GLN A 303 -8.57 10.81 7.61
N LEU A 304 -9.86 10.51 7.41
CA LEU A 304 -10.33 9.29 6.76
C LEU A 304 -10.92 9.62 5.40
N HIS A 305 -10.37 9.03 4.34
CA HIS A 305 -10.91 9.12 2.99
C HIS A 305 -11.30 7.73 2.49
N SER A 306 -12.59 7.51 2.23
CA SER A 306 -13.08 6.28 1.58
C SER A 306 -13.27 6.55 0.09
N GLU A 307 -12.44 5.94 -0.76
CA GLU A 307 -12.51 6.16 -2.22
C GLU A 307 -13.64 5.32 -2.84
N PRO A 308 -14.72 5.97 -3.32
CA PRO A 308 -15.86 5.25 -3.91
C PRO A 308 -15.45 4.51 -5.19
N GLY A 309 -15.87 3.26 -5.35
CA GLY A 309 -15.59 2.45 -6.54
C GLY A 309 -14.13 2.03 -6.70
N GLY A 310 -13.27 2.23 -5.70
CA GLY A 310 -11.90 1.78 -5.70
C GLY A 310 -11.78 0.27 -5.44
N LEU A 311 -10.96 -0.43 -6.21
CA LEU A 311 -10.46 -1.77 -5.90
C LEU A 311 -9.24 -1.65 -4.99
N HIS A 312 -8.85 -2.74 -4.32
CA HIS A 312 -7.56 -2.81 -3.63
C HIS A 312 -6.41 -2.46 -4.60
N GLY A 313 -5.54 -1.51 -4.23
CA GLY A 313 -4.47 -0.98 -5.09
C GLY A 313 -4.93 -0.06 -6.24
N PHE A 314 -6.20 0.28 -6.34
CA PHE A 314 -6.78 1.21 -7.34
C PHE A 314 -6.48 0.83 -8.80
N LEU A 315 -6.32 -0.46 -9.09
CA LEU A 315 -6.09 -0.97 -10.42
C LEU A 315 -7.33 -0.79 -11.31
N GLY A 316 -7.09 -0.57 -12.60
CA GLY A 316 -8.15 -0.34 -13.58
C GLY A 316 -8.79 1.05 -13.52
N SER A 317 -8.30 1.99 -12.70
CA SER A 317 -8.79 3.37 -12.65
C SER A 317 -7.66 4.39 -12.46
N ASN A 318 -7.11 4.87 -13.55
CA ASN A 318 -6.06 5.91 -13.51
C ASN A 318 -6.55 7.21 -12.85
N LYS A 319 -7.84 7.57 -13.06
CA LYS A 319 -8.44 8.77 -12.46
C LYS A 319 -8.48 8.69 -10.93
N ARG A 320 -8.89 7.53 -10.38
CA ARG A 320 -8.94 7.33 -8.91
C ARG A 320 -7.54 7.29 -8.33
N ARG A 321 -6.63 6.59 -8.99
CA ARG A 321 -5.23 6.54 -8.59
C ARG A 321 -4.63 7.95 -8.53
N ALA A 322 -4.81 8.76 -9.55
CA ALA A 322 -4.33 10.15 -9.56
C ALA A 322 -4.97 10.99 -8.44
N ARG A 323 -6.28 10.81 -8.17
CA ARG A 323 -6.94 11.48 -7.04
C ARG A 323 -6.34 11.09 -5.70
N VAL A 324 -6.18 9.80 -5.45
CA VAL A 324 -5.60 9.28 -4.21
C VAL A 324 -4.16 9.77 -4.04
N GLN A 325 -3.35 9.75 -5.10
CA GLN A 325 -1.99 10.29 -5.08
C GLN A 325 -1.96 11.79 -4.76
N LYS A 326 -2.89 12.56 -5.31
CA LYS A 326 -3.01 13.99 -5.02
C LYS A 326 -3.35 14.24 -3.55
N ILE A 327 -4.38 13.55 -3.02
CA ILE A 327 -4.77 13.65 -1.60
C ILE A 327 -3.61 13.29 -0.69
N ALA A 328 -2.90 12.20 -1.00
CA ALA A 328 -1.74 11.76 -0.22
C ALA A 328 -0.61 12.81 -0.23
N ALA A 329 -0.26 13.33 -1.41
CA ALA A 329 0.80 14.32 -1.55
C ALA A 329 0.46 15.63 -0.82
N GLU A 330 -0.78 16.11 -0.92
CA GLU A 330 -1.25 17.30 -0.22
C GLU A 330 -1.18 17.11 1.30
N ALA A 331 -1.62 15.97 1.82
CA ALA A 331 -1.60 15.69 3.25
C ALA A 331 -0.16 15.53 3.80
N VAL A 332 0.70 14.79 3.07
CA VAL A 332 2.12 14.65 3.45
C VAL A 332 2.82 16.01 3.41
N ARG A 333 2.60 16.80 2.36
CA ARG A 333 3.17 18.14 2.26
C ARG A 333 2.73 19.02 3.42
N GLN A 334 1.43 19.10 3.66
CA GLN A 334 0.90 19.93 4.76
C GLN A 334 1.48 19.51 6.12
N ALA A 335 1.50 18.20 6.41
CA ALA A 335 1.93 17.72 7.71
C ALA A 335 3.44 17.85 7.97
N LEU A 336 4.26 17.84 6.92
CA LEU A 336 5.72 17.83 7.07
C LEU A 336 6.37 19.20 6.79
N HIS A 337 5.68 20.15 6.12
CA HIS A 337 6.23 21.49 5.89
C HIS A 337 5.68 22.56 6.83
N ASP A 338 4.48 22.33 7.43
CA ASP A 338 3.89 23.20 8.47
C ASP A 338 4.43 22.85 9.88
#